data_95106af6bdcfba73ddc00f3c70ae5db2
#
_entry.id   95106af6bdcfba73ddc00f3c70ae5db2
#
_cell.length_a   1.000
_cell.length_b   1.000
_cell.length_c   1.000
_cell.angle_alpha   90.00
_cell.angle_beta   90.00
_cell.angle_gamma   90.00
#
_symmetry.space_group_name_H-M   'P 1'
#
loop_
_entity.id
_entity.type
_entity.pdbx_description
1 polymer ?
#
loop_
_entity_poly.entity_id
_entity_poly.type
_entity_poly.pdbx_seq_one_letter_code
_entity_poly.pdbx_strand_id
1 'polypeptide(L)'
;MVTFQFVPYHDMENLSSAKRVNKLLKIVKDERIVLMEGRLKKQEEVDLIEITMEEISPKFKGIELSVIYPDKSKQDPLQKIKGVFANVLLGDRTGMTIIGPA
;
A
#
# COMPACT_ATOMS: atom_id res chain seq x y z
N MET A 1 -8.63 0.52 20.51
CA MET A 1 -7.80 -0.62 20.10
C MET A 1 -7.43 -0.49 18.64
N VAL A 2 -6.17 -0.71 18.31
CA VAL A 2 -5.69 -0.64 16.93
C VAL A 2 -5.90 -1.99 16.26
N THR A 3 -6.51 -1.99 15.07
CA THR A 3 -6.73 -3.20 14.31
C THR A 3 -5.97 -3.11 12.99
N PHE A 4 -5.15 -4.11 12.72
CA PHE A 4 -4.42 -4.23 11.47
C PHE A 4 -5.12 -5.23 10.55
N GLN A 5 -5.11 -4.95 9.26
CA GLN A 5 -5.60 -5.89 8.27
C GLN A 5 -4.53 -6.08 7.20
N PHE A 6 -4.10 -7.33 7.05
CA PHE A 6 -3.12 -7.69 6.04
C PHE A 6 -3.81 -7.96 4.71
N VAL A 7 -3.28 -7.37 3.64
CA VAL A 7 -3.80 -7.58 2.28
C VAL A 7 -2.67 -8.17 1.44
N PRO A 8 -2.74 -9.48 1.13
CA PRO A 8 -1.72 -10.10 0.29
C PRO A 8 -1.74 -9.56 -1.13
N TYR A 9 -0.60 -9.59 -1.80
CA TYR A 9 -0.49 -9.10 -3.16
C TYR A 9 -1.49 -9.77 -4.11
N HIS A 10 -1.67 -11.09 -4.00
CA HIS A 10 -2.55 -11.81 -4.91
C HIS A 10 -4.03 -11.42 -4.78
N ASP A 11 -4.43 -10.85 -3.64
CA ASP A 11 -5.78 -10.33 -3.48
C ASP A 11 -6.01 -9.06 -4.29
N MET A 12 -4.92 -8.39 -4.66
CA MET A 12 -4.97 -7.12 -5.38
C MET A 12 -4.62 -7.24 -6.85
N GLU A 13 -3.83 -8.24 -7.25
CA GLU A 13 -3.23 -8.27 -8.58
C GLU A 13 -4.24 -8.37 -9.72
N ASN A 14 -5.37 -9.03 -9.49
CA ASN A 14 -6.40 -9.20 -10.52
C ASN A 14 -7.51 -8.16 -10.45
N LEU A 15 -7.41 -7.20 -9.52
CA LEU A 15 -8.38 -6.13 -9.41
C LEU A 15 -8.00 -4.95 -10.29
N SER A 16 -9.02 -4.29 -10.86
CA SER A 16 -8.79 -3.01 -11.53
C SER A 16 -8.36 -1.95 -10.52
N SER A 17 -7.77 -0.85 -11.01
CA SER A 17 -7.35 0.25 -10.14
C SER A 17 -8.49 0.78 -9.30
N ALA A 18 -9.68 0.96 -9.89
CA ALA A 18 -10.85 1.44 -9.16
C ALA A 18 -11.26 0.47 -8.04
N LYS A 19 -11.22 -0.83 -8.29
CA LYS A 19 -11.55 -1.83 -7.28
C LYS A 19 -10.52 -1.90 -6.17
N ARG A 20 -9.23 -1.71 -6.50
CA ARG A 20 -8.16 -1.65 -5.49
C ARG A 20 -8.38 -0.48 -4.54
N VAL A 21 -8.62 0.70 -5.10
CA VAL A 21 -8.86 1.90 -4.31
C VAL A 21 -10.08 1.73 -3.41
N ASN A 22 -11.19 1.21 -3.95
CA ASN A 22 -12.41 1.00 -3.18
C ASN A 22 -12.22 -0.02 -2.07
N LYS A 23 -11.47 -1.08 -2.31
CA LYS A 23 -11.18 -2.10 -1.30
C LYS A 23 -10.41 -1.49 -0.13
N LEU A 24 -9.37 -0.74 -0.42
CA LEU A 24 -8.55 -0.09 0.60
C LEU A 24 -9.34 0.97 1.35
N LEU A 25 -10.14 1.74 0.64
CA LEU A 25 -10.97 2.78 1.24
C LEU A 25 -11.94 2.19 2.28
N LYS A 26 -12.58 1.08 1.97
CA LYS A 26 -13.50 0.41 2.90
C LYS A 26 -12.79 -0.01 4.19
N ILE A 27 -11.59 -0.54 4.07
CA ILE A 27 -10.83 -0.99 5.23
C ILE A 27 -10.44 0.20 6.10
N VAL A 28 -9.96 1.27 5.50
CA VAL A 28 -9.51 2.46 6.24
C VAL A 28 -10.69 3.16 6.89
N LYS A 29 -11.84 3.22 6.23
CA LYS A 29 -13.05 3.83 6.81
C LYS A 29 -13.57 3.06 8.01
N ASP A 30 -13.24 1.77 8.09
CA ASP A 30 -13.57 0.93 9.24
C ASP A 30 -12.54 1.06 10.37
N GLU A 31 -11.72 2.10 10.31
CA GLU A 31 -10.70 2.46 11.31
C GLU A 31 -9.63 1.38 11.49
N ARG A 32 -9.32 0.65 10.42
CA ARG A 32 -8.27 -0.36 10.42
C ARG A 32 -7.03 0.16 9.71
N ILE A 33 -5.89 -0.32 10.14
CA ILE A 33 -4.62 -0.03 9.47
C ILE A 33 -4.35 -1.15 8.47
N VAL A 34 -4.16 -0.76 7.20
CA VAL A 34 -3.88 -1.71 6.13
C VAL A 34 -2.39 -1.99 6.07
N LEU A 35 -2.03 -3.27 6.08
CA LEU A 35 -0.68 -3.73 5.76
C LEU A 35 -0.76 -4.46 4.43
N MET A 36 -0.47 -3.76 3.34
CA MET A 36 -0.60 -4.31 2.00
C MET A 36 0.75 -4.79 1.48
N GLU A 37 0.80 -6.02 0.99
CA GLU A 37 1.99 -6.53 0.34
C GLU A 37 2.13 -5.90 -1.04
N GLY A 38 3.29 -5.32 -1.30
CA GLY A 38 3.55 -4.63 -2.56
C GLY A 38 3.23 -3.14 -2.48
N ARG A 39 3.15 -2.50 -3.63
CA ARG A 39 2.91 -1.06 -3.73
C ARG A 39 1.77 -0.77 -4.69
N LEU A 40 1.04 0.30 -4.41
CA LEU A 40 0.07 0.84 -5.36
C LEU A 40 0.81 1.56 -6.49
N LYS A 41 0.18 1.61 -7.65
CA LYS A 41 0.63 2.48 -8.72
C LYS A 41 0.44 3.93 -8.28
N LYS A 42 1.27 4.82 -8.81
CA LYS A 42 1.23 6.22 -8.42
C LYS A 42 -0.17 6.83 -8.59
N GLN A 43 -0.83 6.51 -9.69
CA GLN A 43 -2.18 7.00 -9.94
C GLN A 43 -3.19 6.45 -8.92
N GLU A 44 -3.00 5.21 -8.48
CA GLU A 44 -3.86 4.61 -7.46
C GLU A 44 -3.68 5.30 -6.11
N GLU A 45 -2.46 5.67 -5.77
CA GLU A 45 -2.19 6.44 -4.54
C GLU A 45 -2.88 7.81 -4.60
N VAL A 46 -2.77 8.50 -5.73
CA VAL A 46 -3.40 9.81 -5.92
C VAL A 46 -4.92 9.69 -5.81
N ASP A 47 -5.50 8.69 -6.48
CA ASP A 47 -6.94 8.48 -6.46
C ASP A 47 -7.44 8.19 -5.04
N LEU A 48 -6.71 7.35 -4.30
CA LEU A 48 -7.08 7.02 -2.93
C LEU A 48 -7.06 8.26 -2.03
N ILE A 49 -6.01 9.07 -2.15
CA ILE A 49 -5.89 10.30 -1.36
C ILE A 49 -7.01 11.28 -1.71
N GLU A 50 -7.28 11.48 -2.99
CA GLU A 50 -8.33 12.39 -3.43
C GLU A 50 -9.71 11.98 -2.92
N ILE A 51 -10.04 10.69 -3.04
CA ILE A 51 -11.34 10.18 -2.58
C ILE A 51 -11.47 10.31 -1.06
N THR A 52 -10.39 10.02 -0.33
CA THR A 52 -10.45 10.15 1.14
C THR A 52 -10.58 11.60 1.58
N MET A 53 -9.99 12.55 0.84
CA MET A 53 -10.14 13.97 1.15
C MET A 53 -11.57 14.46 0.92
N GLU A 54 -12.28 13.89 -0.05
CA GLU A 54 -13.69 14.22 -0.30
C GLU A 54 -14.62 13.68 0.79
N GLU A 55 -14.17 12.66 1.53
CA GLU A 55 -14.96 11.99 2.55
C GLU A 55 -14.58 12.40 3.98
N ILE A 56 -13.81 13.45 4.14
CA ILE A 56 -13.42 13.94 5.46
C ILE A 56 -14.65 14.37 6.25
N SER A 57 -14.72 13.92 7.49
CA SER A 57 -15.82 14.20 8.42
C SER A 57 -15.23 14.27 9.84
N PRO A 58 -16.04 14.63 10.85
CA PRO A 58 -15.53 14.57 12.22
C PRO A 58 -15.04 13.19 12.65
N LYS A 59 -15.57 12.14 12.03
CA LYS A 59 -15.16 10.76 12.33
C LYS A 59 -14.03 10.24 11.45
N PHE A 60 -13.83 10.84 10.27
CA PHE A 60 -12.82 10.38 9.32
C PHE A 60 -12.03 11.58 8.82
N LYS A 61 -10.77 11.65 9.19
CA LYS A 61 -9.91 12.81 8.90
C LYS A 61 -8.92 12.57 7.79
N GLY A 62 -9.15 11.57 6.95
CA GLY A 62 -8.25 11.23 5.87
C GLY A 62 -7.36 10.05 6.20
N ILE A 63 -6.31 9.89 5.43
CA ILE A 63 -5.39 8.75 5.58
C ILE A 63 -3.94 9.22 5.61
N GLU A 64 -3.10 8.37 6.19
CA GLU A 64 -1.65 8.47 6.07
C GLU A 64 -1.16 7.23 5.32
N LEU A 65 -0.25 7.44 4.39
CA LEU A 65 0.28 6.38 3.54
C LEU A 65 1.80 6.37 3.64
N SER A 66 2.36 5.20 3.95
CA SER A 66 3.80 4.99 4.02
C SER A 66 4.16 3.75 3.23
N VAL A 67 5.30 3.81 2.54
CA VAL A 67 5.80 2.66 1.80
C VAL A 67 7.13 2.24 2.40
N ILE A 68 7.23 0.96 2.75
CA ILE A 68 8.44 0.38 3.29
C ILE A 68 9.10 -0.45 2.21
N TYR A 69 10.36 -0.12 1.91
CA TYR A 69 11.15 -0.87 0.95
C TYR A 69 12.13 -1.76 1.68
N PRO A 70 12.53 -2.90 1.08
CA PRO A 70 13.63 -3.68 1.62
C PRO A 70 14.88 -2.80 1.76
N ASP A 71 15.57 -2.93 2.89
CA ASP A 71 16.79 -2.15 3.12
C ASP A 71 17.92 -2.69 2.25
N LYS A 72 18.23 -1.97 1.19
CA LYS A 72 19.27 -2.35 0.23
C LYS A 72 20.66 -1.89 0.65
N SER A 73 20.75 -0.98 1.62
CA SER A 73 22.02 -0.40 2.03
C SER A 73 22.91 -1.38 2.80
N LYS A 74 22.32 -2.40 3.41
CA LYS A 74 23.02 -3.39 4.21
C LYS A 74 23.34 -4.69 3.45
N GLN A 75 22.96 -4.75 2.19
CA GLN A 75 23.19 -5.94 1.37
C GLN A 75 24.57 -5.89 0.71
N ASP A 76 25.20 -7.06 0.57
CA ASP A 76 26.43 -7.13 -0.19
C ASP A 76 26.16 -6.93 -1.69
N PRO A 77 27.22 -6.70 -2.53
CA PRO A 77 26.99 -6.45 -3.95
C PRO A 77 26.23 -7.55 -4.66
N LEU A 78 26.40 -8.80 -4.25
CA LEU A 78 25.69 -9.92 -4.85
C LEU A 78 24.21 -9.88 -4.52
N GLN A 79 23.88 -9.58 -3.26
CA GLN A 79 22.50 -9.44 -2.84
C GLN A 79 21.84 -8.22 -3.48
N LYS A 80 22.58 -7.14 -3.70
CA LYS A 80 22.07 -5.99 -4.42
C LYS A 80 21.67 -6.34 -5.85
N ILE A 81 22.47 -7.14 -6.52
CA ILE A 81 22.16 -7.60 -7.88
C ILE A 81 20.88 -8.45 -7.86
N LYS A 82 20.77 -9.38 -6.89
CA LYS A 82 19.56 -10.19 -6.74
C LYS A 82 18.36 -9.33 -6.41
N GLY A 83 18.52 -8.30 -5.58
CA GLY A 83 17.46 -7.38 -5.24
C GLY A 83 16.96 -6.61 -6.43
N VAL A 84 17.88 -6.09 -7.26
CA VAL A 84 17.51 -5.39 -8.48
C VAL A 84 16.79 -6.32 -9.44
N PHE A 85 17.28 -7.56 -9.59
CA PHE A 85 16.66 -8.55 -10.45
C PHE A 85 15.26 -8.90 -9.97
N ALA A 86 15.09 -9.07 -8.66
CA ALA A 86 13.78 -9.34 -8.07
C ALA A 86 12.83 -8.18 -8.32
N ASN A 87 13.29 -6.93 -8.19
CA ASN A 87 12.46 -5.76 -8.47
C ASN A 87 11.98 -5.72 -9.92
N VAL A 88 12.85 -6.10 -10.86
CA VAL A 88 12.48 -6.15 -12.27
C VAL A 88 11.44 -7.23 -12.53
N LEU A 89 11.59 -8.40 -11.89
CA LEU A 89 10.68 -9.54 -12.08
C LEU A 89 9.37 -9.36 -11.33
N LEU A 90 9.40 -8.81 -10.12
CA LEU A 90 8.23 -8.72 -9.24
C LEU A 90 7.46 -7.41 -9.41
N GLY A 91 8.08 -6.39 -9.99
CA GLY A 91 7.42 -5.10 -10.19
C GLY A 91 6.93 -4.49 -8.88
N ASP A 92 5.62 -4.25 -8.80
CA ASP A 92 5.00 -3.61 -7.63
C ASP A 92 4.88 -4.53 -6.40
N ARG A 93 5.29 -5.79 -6.52
CA ARG A 93 5.25 -6.71 -5.37
C ARG A 93 6.30 -6.41 -4.31
N THR A 94 7.31 -5.61 -4.67
CA THR A 94 8.41 -5.32 -3.75
C THR A 94 7.99 -4.27 -2.73
N GLY A 95 8.28 -4.53 -1.46
CA GLY A 95 7.96 -3.61 -0.39
C GLY A 95 6.61 -3.85 0.24
N MET A 96 6.22 -2.97 1.14
CA MET A 96 4.96 -3.02 1.86
C MET A 96 4.39 -1.62 1.95
N THR A 97 3.09 -1.50 1.71
CA THR A 97 2.38 -0.23 1.86
C THR A 97 1.55 -0.27 3.13
N ILE A 98 1.71 0.75 3.96
CA ILE A 98 0.95 0.90 5.20
C ILE A 98 0.01 2.08 5.03
N ILE A 99 -1.28 1.85 5.19
CA ILE A 99 -2.29 2.90 5.07
C ILE A 99 -3.12 2.90 6.35
N GLY A 100 -3.12 4.04 7.03
CA GLY A 100 -3.88 4.19 8.26
C GLY A 100 -4.76 5.44 8.23
N PRO A 101 -5.80 5.48 9.08
CA PRO A 101 -6.56 6.72 9.24
C PRO A 101 -5.69 7.77 9.91
N ALA A 102 -5.80 8.97 9.41
CA ALA A 102 -5.05 10.10 9.97
C ALA A 102 -5.60 10.53 11.34
#